data_73d1f07af69716375ec2feec4536a7ea
#
_entry.id   73d1f07af69716375ec2feec4536a7ea
#
_cell.length_a   1.000
_cell.length_b   1.000
_cell.length_c   1.000
_cell.angle_alpha   90.00
_cell.angle_beta   90.00
_cell.angle_gamma   90.00
#
_symmetry.space_group_name_H-M   'P 1'
#
loop_
_entity.id
_entity.type
_entity.pdbx_description
1 polymer ?
#
loop_
_entity_poly.entity_id
_entity_poly.type
_entity_poly.pdbx_seq_one_letter_code
_entity_poly.pdbx_strand_id
1 'polypeptide(L)'
;MRLRGKLNPGEHVIIATRQHYGALLPALAYLLVAIAASTFASTARSSPILWTLGMICAVGTLIGAVRTAWRWATTYYLLTTHRLVVRRGVMTRSGDESLYLDSMGERWAKQRGPGAWLGYGSVYVVCRGEHHRLTYVPEPKRFEKEIKAARRDYYALRSRYI
;
A
#
# COMPACT_ATOMS: atom_id res chain seq x y z
N MET A 1 10.90 3.75 15.32
CA MET A 1 9.56 3.43 14.80
C MET A 1 8.93 2.45 15.79
N ARG A 2 7.90 2.85 16.56
CA ARG A 2 7.30 1.93 17.57
C ARG A 2 6.33 0.98 16.84
N LEU A 3 6.70 -0.28 16.81
CA LEU A 3 5.83 -1.36 16.38
C LEU A 3 4.66 -1.48 17.37
N ARG A 4 3.46 -1.07 16.99
CA ARG A 4 2.22 -1.25 17.75
C ARG A 4 1.59 -2.61 17.42
N GLY A 5 2.33 -3.70 17.55
CA GLY A 5 1.84 -5.06 17.44
C GLY A 5 2.76 -5.93 18.28
N LYS A 6 2.21 -6.80 19.12
CA LYS A 6 3.01 -7.77 19.86
C LYS A 6 3.60 -8.76 18.86
N LEU A 7 4.92 -8.71 18.67
CA LEU A 7 5.68 -9.76 18.03
C LEU A 7 5.62 -11.01 18.93
N ASN A 8 5.50 -12.18 18.32
CA ASN A 8 5.57 -13.43 19.06
C ASN A 8 6.99 -13.62 19.61
N PRO A 9 7.16 -14.37 20.73
CA PRO A 9 8.49 -14.68 21.24
C PRO A 9 9.35 -15.35 20.13
N GLY A 10 10.53 -14.78 19.85
CA GLY A 10 11.42 -15.25 18.79
C GLY A 10 11.12 -14.70 17.37
N GLU A 11 10.11 -13.87 17.20
CA GLU A 11 9.79 -13.23 15.92
C GLU A 11 10.65 -11.98 15.71
N HIS A 12 11.42 -11.92 14.61
CA HIS A 12 12.21 -10.73 14.24
C HIS A 12 11.68 -10.13 12.94
N VAL A 13 11.88 -8.83 12.82
CA VAL A 13 11.55 -8.09 11.58
C VAL A 13 12.71 -8.26 10.61
N ILE A 14 12.43 -8.80 9.42
CA ILE A 14 13.40 -8.95 8.33
C ILE A 14 13.43 -7.66 7.51
N ILE A 15 12.25 -7.22 7.05
CA ILE A 15 12.10 -6.00 6.25
C ILE A 15 10.85 -5.25 6.71
N ALA A 16 11.02 -3.93 6.89
CA ALA A 16 9.93 -2.98 7.05
C ALA A 16 10.00 -1.98 5.89
N THR A 17 9.02 -2.00 5.00
CA THR A 17 8.96 -1.07 3.86
C THR A 17 7.65 -0.31 3.82
N ARG A 18 7.73 0.94 3.35
CA ARG A 18 6.56 1.77 3.09
C ARG A 18 6.13 1.64 1.62
N GLN A 19 4.90 1.98 1.38
CA GLN A 19 4.39 2.11 0.02
C GLN A 19 5.17 3.19 -0.75
N HIS A 20 5.54 2.89 -2.00
CA HIS A 20 6.31 3.80 -2.85
C HIS A 20 5.54 5.11 -3.13
N TYR A 21 6.27 6.22 -3.28
CA TYR A 21 5.68 7.54 -3.57
C TYR A 21 4.83 7.57 -4.85
N GLY A 22 5.01 6.63 -5.77
CA GLY A 22 4.15 6.46 -6.94
C GLY A 22 2.67 6.28 -6.60
N ALA A 23 2.34 5.86 -5.37
CA ALA A 23 0.97 5.80 -4.89
C ALA A 23 0.34 7.19 -4.63
N LEU A 24 1.13 8.27 -4.64
CA LEU A 24 0.64 9.65 -4.55
C LEU A 24 0.25 10.26 -5.90
N LEU A 25 0.59 9.61 -7.03
CA LEU A 25 0.21 10.11 -8.35
C LEU A 25 -1.30 10.40 -8.49
N PRO A 26 -2.21 9.50 -8.07
CA PRO A 26 -3.64 9.82 -8.10
C PRO A 26 -4.03 10.96 -7.16
N ALA A 27 -3.36 11.12 -6.01
CA ALA A 27 -3.61 12.25 -5.11
C ALA A 27 -3.20 13.58 -5.77
N LEU A 28 -2.07 13.59 -6.48
CA LEU A 28 -1.62 14.74 -7.27
C LEU A 28 -2.62 15.09 -8.37
N ALA A 29 -3.13 14.08 -9.10
CA ALA A 29 -4.14 14.30 -10.12
C ALA A 29 -5.42 14.92 -9.54
N TYR A 30 -5.92 14.40 -8.40
CA TYR A 30 -7.06 15.00 -7.70
C TYR A 30 -6.80 16.44 -7.25
N LEU A 31 -5.59 16.73 -6.78
CA LEU A 31 -5.22 18.10 -6.38
C LEU A 31 -5.22 19.07 -7.58
N LEU A 32 -4.69 18.64 -8.72
CA LEU A 32 -4.69 19.46 -9.94
C LEU A 32 -6.12 19.73 -10.41
N VAL A 33 -7.00 18.73 -10.37
CA VAL A 33 -8.43 18.91 -10.70
C VAL A 33 -9.10 19.86 -9.71
N ALA A 34 -8.79 19.78 -8.42
CA ALA A 34 -9.33 20.68 -7.41
C ALA A 34 -8.93 22.14 -7.68
N ILE A 35 -7.66 22.37 -8.04
CA ILE A 35 -7.16 23.70 -8.40
C ILE A 35 -7.87 24.21 -9.66
N ALA A 36 -7.95 23.41 -10.71
CA ALA A 36 -8.64 23.79 -11.95
C ALA A 36 -10.13 24.11 -11.73
N ALA A 37 -10.83 23.29 -10.95
CA ALA A 37 -12.23 23.50 -10.61
C ALA A 37 -12.45 24.77 -9.76
N SER A 38 -11.55 25.06 -8.82
CA SER A 38 -11.65 26.30 -8.01
C SER A 38 -11.37 27.54 -8.83
N THR A 39 -10.39 27.47 -9.75
CA THR A 39 -10.11 28.57 -10.70
C THR A 39 -11.30 28.80 -11.63
N PHE A 40 -11.89 27.73 -12.18
CA PHE A 40 -13.11 27.84 -12.99
C PHE A 40 -14.25 28.46 -12.21
N ALA A 41 -14.53 28.04 -10.98
CA ALA A 41 -15.55 28.62 -10.14
C ALA A 41 -15.31 30.11 -9.89
N SER A 42 -14.04 30.52 -9.71
CA SER A 42 -13.72 31.94 -9.48
C SER A 42 -14.02 32.85 -10.71
N THR A 43 -13.89 32.30 -11.91
CA THR A 43 -14.22 33.03 -13.17
C THR A 43 -15.72 33.01 -13.48
N ALA A 44 -16.43 31.97 -13.06
CA ALA A 44 -17.85 31.75 -13.32
C ALA A 44 -18.79 32.41 -12.27
N ARG A 45 -18.33 33.41 -11.53
CA ARG A 45 -19.09 34.06 -10.44
C ARG A 45 -20.40 34.70 -10.89
N SER A 46 -20.51 35.08 -12.14
CA SER A 46 -21.76 35.65 -12.73
C SER A 46 -22.89 34.61 -12.86
N SER A 47 -22.57 33.31 -12.85
CA SER A 47 -23.55 32.23 -12.93
C SER A 47 -23.55 31.42 -11.63
N PRO A 48 -24.58 31.55 -10.77
CA PRO A 48 -24.63 30.82 -9.49
C PRO A 48 -24.53 29.31 -9.65
N ILE A 49 -25.10 28.76 -10.74
CA ILE A 49 -25.10 27.33 -11.02
C ILE A 49 -23.68 26.85 -11.32
N LEU A 50 -22.97 27.52 -12.23
CA LEU A 50 -21.60 27.15 -12.61
C LEU A 50 -20.63 27.31 -11.45
N TRP A 51 -20.78 28.39 -10.68
CA TRP A 51 -20.00 28.61 -9.46
C TRP A 51 -20.19 27.47 -8.46
N THR A 52 -21.44 27.09 -8.17
CA THR A 52 -21.76 26.03 -7.21
C THR A 52 -21.22 24.68 -7.67
N LEU A 53 -21.38 24.31 -8.95
CA LEU A 53 -20.84 23.08 -9.51
C LEU A 53 -19.32 23.04 -9.44
N GLY A 54 -18.64 24.13 -9.78
CA GLY A 54 -17.19 24.24 -9.66
C GLY A 54 -16.70 24.05 -8.24
N MET A 55 -17.37 24.65 -7.25
CA MET A 55 -17.04 24.53 -5.84
C MET A 55 -17.26 23.09 -5.32
N ILE A 56 -18.37 22.44 -5.67
CA ILE A 56 -18.63 21.06 -5.30
C ILE A 56 -17.55 20.14 -5.88
N CYS A 57 -17.18 20.32 -7.14
CA CYS A 57 -16.12 19.55 -7.79
C CYS A 57 -14.76 19.78 -7.10
N ALA A 58 -14.40 21.03 -6.79
CA ALA A 58 -13.16 21.39 -6.12
C ALA A 58 -13.06 20.75 -4.73
N VAL A 59 -14.11 20.87 -3.93
CA VAL A 59 -14.14 20.27 -2.57
C VAL A 59 -14.13 18.76 -2.63
N GLY A 60 -14.91 18.13 -3.50
CA GLY A 60 -14.96 16.68 -3.65
C GLY A 60 -13.60 16.08 -4.08
N THR A 61 -12.94 16.70 -5.04
CA THR A 61 -11.62 16.27 -5.49
C THR A 61 -10.52 16.55 -4.45
N LEU A 62 -10.62 17.64 -3.70
CA LEU A 62 -9.70 17.92 -2.59
C LEU A 62 -9.81 16.86 -1.48
N ILE A 63 -11.03 16.48 -1.11
CA ILE A 63 -11.27 15.39 -0.15
C ILE A 63 -10.67 14.08 -0.69
N GLY A 64 -10.83 13.79 -1.98
CA GLY A 64 -10.22 12.62 -2.65
C GLY A 64 -8.70 12.64 -2.57
N ALA A 65 -8.06 13.79 -2.80
CA ALA A 65 -6.62 13.98 -2.67
C ALA A 65 -6.13 13.69 -1.24
N VAL A 66 -6.75 14.32 -0.25
CA VAL A 66 -6.41 14.14 1.17
C VAL A 66 -6.59 12.68 1.59
N ARG A 67 -7.70 12.05 1.24
CA ARG A 67 -7.98 10.65 1.55
C ARG A 67 -6.94 9.69 0.95
N THR A 68 -6.52 9.94 -0.30
CA THR A 68 -5.53 9.14 -0.99
C THR A 68 -4.14 9.31 -0.37
N ALA A 69 -3.75 10.54 -0.06
CA ALA A 69 -2.49 10.83 0.63
C ALA A 69 -2.45 10.20 2.03
N TRP A 70 -3.56 10.26 2.76
CA TRP A 70 -3.69 9.64 4.07
C TRP A 70 -3.54 8.12 4.01
N ARG A 71 -4.20 7.47 3.05
CA ARG A 71 -4.05 6.02 2.83
C ARG A 71 -2.60 5.64 2.54
N TRP A 72 -1.90 6.40 1.70
CA TRP A 72 -0.48 6.20 1.44
C TRP A 72 0.35 6.32 2.71
N ALA A 73 0.15 7.38 3.50
CA ALA A 73 0.91 7.65 4.73
C ALA A 73 0.72 6.55 5.79
N THR A 74 -0.40 5.83 5.76
CA THR A 74 -0.77 4.81 6.75
C THR A 74 -0.59 3.37 6.27
N THR A 75 -0.06 3.16 5.05
CA THR A 75 0.16 1.80 4.50
C THR A 75 1.62 1.39 4.67
N TYR A 76 1.85 0.25 5.34
CA TYR A 76 3.17 -0.36 5.55
C TYR A 76 3.14 -1.85 5.25
N TYR A 77 4.28 -2.37 4.79
CA TYR A 77 4.53 -3.78 4.59
C TYR A 77 5.65 -4.22 5.54
N LEU A 78 5.37 -5.19 6.38
CA LEU A 78 6.30 -5.71 7.37
C LEU A 78 6.49 -7.21 7.16
N LEU A 79 7.68 -7.62 6.75
CA LEU A 79 8.05 -9.03 6.66
C LEU A 79 8.78 -9.43 7.94
N THR A 80 8.26 -10.43 8.61
CA THR A 80 8.89 -11.04 9.79
C THR A 80 9.33 -12.47 9.48
N THR A 81 9.99 -13.10 10.43
CA THR A 81 10.42 -14.51 10.33
C THR A 81 9.25 -15.50 10.26
N HIS A 82 8.03 -15.12 10.65
CA HIS A 82 6.87 -16.00 10.73
C HIS A 82 5.70 -15.59 9.82
N ARG A 83 5.57 -14.30 9.52
CA ARG A 83 4.42 -13.75 8.79
C ARG A 83 4.77 -12.48 8.01
N LEU A 84 4.00 -12.21 6.98
CA LEU A 84 3.96 -10.94 6.29
C LEU A 84 2.75 -10.15 6.81
N VAL A 85 3.02 -9.02 7.48
CA VAL A 85 1.98 -8.13 7.98
C VAL A 85 1.75 -7.00 6.99
N VAL A 86 0.54 -6.89 6.48
CA VAL A 86 0.09 -5.82 5.59
C VAL A 86 -0.80 -4.90 6.40
N ARG A 87 -0.30 -3.72 6.72
CA ARG A 87 -1.06 -2.72 7.44
C ARG A 87 -1.61 -1.69 6.49
N ARG A 88 -2.94 -1.54 6.46
CA ARG A 88 -3.66 -0.57 5.63
C ARG A 88 -4.52 0.33 6.50
N GLY A 89 -4.09 1.59 6.70
CA GLY A 89 -4.88 2.60 7.41
C GLY A 89 -4.80 2.55 8.94
N VAL A 90 -5.27 3.63 9.58
CA VAL A 90 -5.26 3.82 11.05
C VAL A 90 -6.57 3.39 11.69
N MET A 91 -7.68 3.36 10.94
CA MET A 91 -9.03 3.27 11.49
C MET A 91 -9.76 1.94 11.23
N THR A 92 -9.18 1.00 10.49
CA THR A 92 -9.88 -0.26 10.24
C THR A 92 -9.55 -1.24 11.35
N ARG A 93 -10.54 -1.61 12.14
CA ARG A 93 -10.46 -2.67 13.18
C ARG A 93 -10.03 -4.04 12.62
N SER A 94 -10.08 -4.20 11.30
CA SER A 94 -9.58 -5.36 10.54
C SER A 94 -8.22 -5.09 9.87
N GLY A 95 -7.45 -4.10 10.31
CA GLY A 95 -6.39 -3.45 9.55
C GLY A 95 -5.05 -4.17 9.43
N ASP A 96 -4.77 -5.15 10.26
CA ASP A 96 -3.51 -5.90 10.21
C ASP A 96 -3.76 -7.27 9.58
N GLU A 97 -3.65 -7.34 8.26
CA GLU A 97 -3.71 -8.60 7.52
C GLU A 97 -2.39 -9.34 7.71
N SER A 98 -2.43 -10.44 8.47
CA SER A 98 -1.25 -11.28 8.74
C SER A 98 -1.27 -12.51 7.84
N LEU A 99 -0.37 -12.56 6.87
CA LEU A 99 -0.18 -13.68 5.96
C LEU A 99 0.96 -14.56 6.51
N TYR A 100 0.64 -15.72 7.04
CA TYR A 100 1.63 -16.65 7.59
C TYR A 100 2.46 -17.30 6.51
N LEU A 101 3.79 -17.39 6.72
CA LEU A 101 4.73 -17.96 5.75
C LEU A 101 4.49 -19.44 5.46
N ASP A 102 3.93 -20.19 6.41
CA ASP A 102 3.58 -21.61 6.26
C ASP A 102 2.42 -21.83 5.28
N SER A 103 1.46 -20.92 5.26
CA SER A 103 0.27 -20.98 4.39
C SER A 103 0.43 -20.24 3.06
N MET A 104 1.61 -19.64 2.82
CA MET A 104 1.90 -18.98 1.55
C MET A 104 2.19 -19.98 0.44
N GLY A 105 1.42 -19.91 -0.65
CA GLY A 105 1.62 -20.65 -1.89
C GLY A 105 2.48 -19.91 -2.92
N GLU A 106 1.94 -19.78 -4.12
CA GLU A 106 2.58 -19.07 -5.23
C GLU A 106 2.67 -17.57 -4.98
N ARG A 107 3.72 -16.98 -5.54
CA ARG A 107 3.97 -15.54 -5.47
C ARG A 107 4.71 -15.08 -6.71
N TRP A 108 4.36 -13.90 -7.18
CA TRP A 108 5.04 -13.28 -8.32
C TRP A 108 4.99 -11.75 -8.22
N ALA A 109 6.08 -11.13 -8.64
CA ALA A 109 6.17 -9.69 -8.77
C ALA A 109 5.80 -9.26 -10.18
N LYS A 110 4.97 -8.23 -10.32
CA LYS A 110 4.58 -7.65 -11.59
C LYS A 110 4.83 -6.15 -11.59
N GLN A 111 5.59 -5.70 -12.58
CA GLN A 111 5.81 -4.28 -12.85
C GLN A 111 5.15 -3.94 -14.18
N ARG A 112 4.33 -2.90 -14.22
CA ARG A 112 3.67 -2.42 -15.44
C ARG A 112 3.74 -0.90 -15.54
N GLY A 113 3.83 -0.40 -16.78
CA GLY A 113 3.78 1.03 -17.09
C GLY A 113 4.79 1.85 -16.30
N PRO A 114 4.38 2.97 -15.69
CA PRO A 114 5.29 3.87 -14.99
C PRO A 114 6.00 3.21 -13.79
N GLY A 115 5.45 2.13 -13.23
CA GLY A 115 6.06 1.39 -12.14
C GLY A 115 7.38 0.71 -12.52
N ALA A 116 7.49 0.23 -13.76
CA ALA A 116 8.73 -0.36 -14.27
C ALA A 116 9.87 0.67 -14.36
N TRP A 117 9.52 1.92 -14.64
CA TRP A 117 10.47 3.04 -14.79
C TRP A 117 10.82 3.67 -13.43
N LEU A 118 9.85 3.75 -12.51
CA LEU A 118 10.01 4.37 -11.20
C LEU A 118 10.42 3.36 -10.11
N GLY A 119 10.68 2.09 -10.46
CA GLY A 119 11.16 1.08 -9.51
C GLY A 119 10.11 0.53 -8.55
N TYR A 120 8.81 0.71 -8.81
CA TYR A 120 7.75 0.13 -7.99
C TYR A 120 6.89 -0.88 -8.77
N GLY A 121 6.15 -1.70 -8.05
CA GLY A 121 5.26 -2.67 -8.66
C GLY A 121 4.26 -3.28 -7.70
N SER A 122 3.61 -4.34 -8.15
CA SER A 122 2.71 -5.14 -7.32
C SER A 122 3.31 -6.51 -7.08
N VAL A 123 3.23 -6.98 -5.84
CA VAL A 123 3.57 -8.35 -5.46
C VAL A 123 2.25 -9.07 -5.15
N TYR A 124 2.07 -10.21 -5.82
CA TYR A 124 0.92 -11.08 -5.60
C TYR A 124 1.37 -12.25 -4.74
N VAL A 125 0.60 -12.56 -3.73
CA VAL A 125 0.84 -13.67 -2.81
C VAL A 125 -0.45 -14.46 -2.69
N VAL A 126 -0.39 -15.77 -2.90
CA VAL A 126 -1.52 -16.66 -2.63
C VAL A 126 -1.37 -17.21 -1.22
N CYS A 127 -2.37 -17.02 -0.39
CA CYS A 127 -2.38 -17.52 0.98
C CYS A 127 -3.73 -18.20 1.23
N ARG A 128 -3.70 -19.49 1.61
CA ARG A 128 -4.92 -20.31 1.83
C ARG A 128 -5.90 -20.32 0.66
N GLY A 129 -5.41 -20.21 -0.59
CA GLY A 129 -6.24 -20.13 -1.79
C GLY A 129 -6.76 -18.72 -2.13
N GLU A 130 -6.53 -17.73 -1.29
CA GLU A 130 -6.87 -16.34 -1.55
C GLU A 130 -5.71 -15.57 -2.18
N HIS A 131 -6.02 -14.70 -3.14
CA HIS A 131 -5.05 -13.85 -3.83
C HIS A 131 -4.91 -12.49 -3.13
N HIS A 132 -3.81 -12.28 -2.47
CA HIS A 132 -3.46 -11.00 -1.83
C HIS A 132 -2.56 -10.18 -2.74
N ARG A 133 -2.96 -8.93 -3.01
CA ARG A 133 -2.21 -8.00 -3.85
C ARG A 133 -1.61 -6.88 -3.01
N LEU A 134 -0.27 -6.84 -2.94
CA LEU A 134 0.48 -5.71 -2.39
C LEU A 134 0.79 -4.73 -3.52
N THR A 135 0.32 -3.49 -3.40
CA THR A 135 0.45 -2.47 -4.45
C THR A 135 1.51 -1.44 -4.08
N TYR A 136 2.19 -0.89 -5.11
CA TYR A 136 3.23 0.12 -4.94
C TYR A 136 4.37 -0.30 -4.01
N VAL A 137 4.77 -1.58 -4.08
CA VAL A 137 5.92 -2.09 -3.35
C VAL A 137 7.19 -1.57 -4.03
N PRO A 138 8.12 -0.92 -3.31
CA PRO A 138 9.42 -0.56 -3.87
C PRO A 138 10.21 -1.84 -4.13
N GLU A 139 10.95 -1.88 -5.25
CA GLU A 139 11.78 -3.01 -5.68
C GLU A 139 11.06 -4.38 -5.55
N PRO A 140 9.94 -4.61 -6.24
CA PRO A 140 9.07 -5.75 -6.00
C PRO A 140 9.77 -7.10 -6.23
N LYS A 141 10.74 -7.16 -7.14
CA LYS A 141 11.55 -8.37 -7.39
C LYS A 141 12.47 -8.71 -6.20
N ARG A 142 13.03 -7.68 -5.57
CA ARG A 142 13.85 -7.86 -4.36
C ARG A 142 12.97 -8.29 -3.20
N PHE A 143 11.83 -7.64 -3.00
CA PHE A 143 10.86 -7.99 -1.96
C PHE A 143 10.36 -9.43 -2.12
N GLU A 144 10.09 -9.89 -3.35
CA GLU A 144 9.73 -11.28 -3.64
C GLU A 144 10.85 -12.26 -3.26
N LYS A 145 12.13 -11.93 -3.56
CA LYS A 145 13.29 -12.75 -3.17
C LYS A 145 13.42 -12.89 -1.65
N GLU A 146 13.20 -11.78 -0.92
CA GLU A 146 13.26 -11.77 0.54
C GLU A 146 12.13 -12.61 1.17
N ILE A 147 10.91 -12.56 0.62
CA ILE A 147 9.84 -13.46 1.05
C ILE A 147 10.23 -14.92 0.80
N LYS A 148 10.89 -15.22 -0.34
CA LYS A 148 11.36 -16.57 -0.66
C LYS A 148 12.44 -17.04 0.32
N ALA A 149 13.36 -16.16 0.69
CA ALA A 149 14.41 -16.46 1.67
C ALA A 149 13.81 -16.70 3.07
N ALA A 150 13.00 -15.78 3.55
CA ALA A 150 12.33 -15.89 4.85
C ALA A 150 11.53 -17.20 4.99
N ARG A 151 10.85 -17.63 3.92
CA ARG A 151 10.13 -18.91 3.92
C ARG A 151 11.05 -20.11 3.98
N ARG A 152 12.17 -20.11 3.25
CA ARG A 152 13.16 -21.19 3.33
C ARG A 152 13.72 -21.32 4.74
N ASP A 153 14.11 -20.21 5.34
CA ASP A 153 14.67 -20.18 6.69
C ASP A 153 13.65 -20.65 7.73
N TYR A 154 12.39 -20.28 7.57
CA TYR A 154 11.29 -20.77 8.41
C TYR A 154 11.17 -22.30 8.37
N TYR A 155 11.18 -22.92 7.18
CA TYR A 155 11.12 -24.38 7.05
C TYR A 155 12.40 -25.07 7.53
N ALA A 156 13.58 -24.48 7.29
CA ALA A 156 14.85 -25.02 7.78
C ALA A 156 14.94 -25.04 9.30
N LEU A 157 14.42 -24.01 9.97
CA LEU A 157 14.33 -23.99 11.42
C LEU A 157 13.34 -25.04 11.93
N ARG A 158 12.17 -25.14 11.33
CA ARG A 158 11.14 -26.11 11.73
C ARG A 158 11.62 -27.57 11.58
N SER A 159 12.38 -27.89 10.53
CA SER A 159 12.93 -29.25 10.32
C SER A 159 14.03 -29.65 11.31
N ARG A 160 14.62 -28.71 12.05
CA ARG A 160 15.61 -28.98 13.11
C ARG A 160 14.99 -29.32 14.47
N TYR A 161 13.71 -29.03 14.66
CA TYR A 161 12.98 -29.24 15.90
C TYR A 161 11.98 -30.41 15.84
N ILE A 162 11.95 -31.12 14.71
CA ILE A 162 11.23 -32.41 14.54
C ILE A 162 12.26 -33.55 14.43
#